data_b2b9d3ea38f1f94f4aeb411582cda22d
#
_entry.id   b2b9d3ea38f1f94f4aeb411582cda22d
#
_cell.length_a   1.000
_cell.length_b   1.000
_cell.length_c   1.000
_cell.angle_alpha   90.00
_cell.angle_beta   90.00
_cell.angle_gamma   90.00
#
_symmetry.space_group_name_H-M   'P 1'
#
loop_
_entity.id
_entity.type
_entity.pdbx_description
1 polymer ?
#
loop_
_entity_poly.entity_id
_entity_poly.type
_entity_poly.pdbx_seq_one_letter_code
_entity_poly.pdbx_strand_id
1 'polypeptide(L)'
;IKKLNFEKNIIYKSKIFSSDLIDSLDIKSKLAYGRLNISKKMAITESKIDCSSEINLLEEFSVLDFRCTLDSPNKKKLLKKFDIVYKKKNELFYLDIKGNLNISNKKINFDHIKVNNNYNATAEDLKYFKSTYERILLKDNFLSILNLEKLKKFVLEIS
;
A
#
# COMPACT_ATOMS: atom_id res chain seq x y z
N ILE A 1 21.51 -4.52 -16.73
CA ILE A 1 20.06 -4.43 -16.47
C ILE A 1 19.25 -4.48 -17.77
N LYS A 2 19.65 -3.77 -18.86
CA LYS A 2 18.91 -3.77 -20.16
C LYS A 2 18.68 -5.17 -20.76
N LYS A 3 19.58 -6.13 -20.50
CA LYS A 3 19.46 -7.52 -21.02
C LYS A 3 18.90 -8.50 -20.00
N LEU A 4 18.62 -8.04 -18.77
CA LEU A 4 18.07 -8.89 -17.71
C LEU A 4 16.55 -8.93 -17.81
N ASN A 5 16.02 -10.11 -18.05
CA ASN A 5 14.58 -10.37 -18.05
C ASN A 5 14.29 -11.49 -17.06
N PHE A 6 13.34 -11.30 -16.17
CA PHE A 6 12.84 -12.36 -15.31
C PHE A 6 11.38 -12.13 -14.97
N GLU A 7 10.71 -13.20 -14.61
CA GLU A 7 9.38 -13.18 -14.00
C GLU A 7 9.41 -14.07 -12.76
N LYS A 8 8.85 -13.58 -11.67
CA LYS A 8 8.76 -14.29 -10.39
C LYS A 8 7.39 -14.12 -9.79
N ASN A 9 6.84 -15.23 -9.31
CA ASN A 9 5.60 -15.24 -8.55
C ASN A 9 5.85 -15.78 -7.14
N ILE A 10 5.32 -15.10 -6.12
CA ILE A 10 5.37 -15.49 -4.72
C ILE A 10 3.95 -15.59 -4.22
N ILE A 11 3.54 -16.77 -3.79
CA ILE A 11 2.19 -17.03 -3.25
C ILE A 11 2.34 -17.44 -1.78
N TYR A 12 1.61 -16.74 -0.92
CA TYR A 12 1.45 -17.07 0.49
C TYR A 12 -0.03 -17.28 0.80
N LYS A 13 -0.33 -18.29 1.60
CA LYS A 13 -1.65 -18.51 2.18
C LYS A 13 -1.46 -18.84 3.65
N SER A 14 -2.19 -18.16 4.53
CA SER A 14 -2.19 -18.48 5.95
C SER A 14 -2.83 -19.85 6.19
N LYS A 15 -2.41 -20.52 7.27
CA LYS A 15 -3.06 -21.74 7.71
C LYS A 15 -4.45 -21.43 8.27
N ILE A 16 -5.40 -22.34 8.10
CA ILE A 16 -6.71 -22.26 8.73
C ILE A 16 -6.49 -22.16 10.25
N PHE A 17 -7.19 -21.20 10.89
CA PHE A 17 -7.04 -20.86 12.32
C PHE A 17 -5.71 -20.19 12.73
N SER A 18 -4.95 -19.63 11.78
CA SER A 18 -3.80 -18.82 12.15
C SER A 18 -4.25 -17.45 12.65
N SER A 19 -3.46 -16.86 13.56
CA SER A 19 -3.60 -15.46 13.99
C SER A 19 -2.96 -14.47 13.03
N ASP A 20 -2.52 -14.94 11.85
CA ASP A 20 -1.80 -14.12 10.88
C ASP A 20 -2.64 -12.92 10.45
N LEU A 21 -1.98 -11.78 10.30
CA LEU A 21 -2.61 -10.56 9.83
C LEU A 21 -3.13 -10.72 8.39
N ILE A 22 -2.35 -11.40 7.54
CA ILE A 22 -2.62 -11.59 6.13
C ILE A 22 -3.14 -13.01 5.89
N ASP A 23 -4.31 -13.13 5.28
CA ASP A 23 -4.90 -14.43 4.93
C ASP A 23 -4.28 -15.00 3.66
N SER A 24 -4.02 -14.16 2.66
CA SER A 24 -3.31 -14.54 1.43
C SER A 24 -2.57 -13.38 0.80
N LEU A 25 -1.49 -13.71 0.10
CA LEU A 25 -0.66 -12.75 -0.64
C LEU A 25 -0.19 -13.42 -1.94
N ASP A 26 -0.38 -12.73 -3.07
CA ASP A 26 0.15 -13.08 -4.38
C ASP A 26 0.93 -11.88 -4.91
N ILE A 27 2.25 -12.05 -5.10
CA ILE A 27 3.13 -11.02 -5.65
C ILE A 27 3.71 -11.54 -6.95
N LYS A 28 3.44 -10.82 -8.04
CA LYS A 28 4.04 -11.07 -9.35
C LYS A 28 5.00 -9.95 -9.68
N SER A 29 6.23 -10.30 -10.02
CA SER A 29 7.28 -9.35 -10.40
C SER A 29 7.79 -9.71 -11.78
N LYS A 30 7.82 -8.74 -12.69
CA LYS A 30 8.33 -8.90 -14.05
C LYS A 30 9.32 -7.79 -14.35
N LEU A 31 10.56 -8.17 -14.62
CA LEU A 31 11.59 -7.26 -15.13
C LEU A 31 11.77 -7.53 -16.62
N ALA A 32 11.63 -6.51 -17.43
CA ALA A 32 11.90 -6.55 -18.86
C ALA A 32 12.41 -5.19 -19.34
N TYR A 33 13.49 -5.20 -20.12
CA TYR A 33 14.06 -3.98 -20.71
C TYR A 33 14.35 -2.85 -19.71
N GLY A 34 14.73 -3.22 -18.47
CA GLY A 34 15.02 -2.28 -17.40
C GLY A 34 13.79 -1.73 -16.67
N ARG A 35 12.58 -2.15 -17.01
CA ARG A 35 11.35 -1.83 -16.29
C ARG A 35 10.96 -2.98 -15.39
N LEU A 36 10.79 -2.70 -14.11
CA LEU A 36 10.30 -3.64 -13.11
C LEU A 36 8.83 -3.33 -12.81
N ASN A 37 7.96 -4.26 -13.18
CA ASN A 37 6.53 -4.21 -12.88
C ASN A 37 6.25 -5.17 -11.71
N ILE A 38 5.51 -4.70 -10.72
CA ILE A 38 5.10 -5.49 -9.57
C ILE A 38 3.58 -5.39 -9.43
N SER A 39 2.91 -6.53 -9.37
CA SER A 39 1.51 -6.60 -8.99
C SER A 39 1.39 -7.39 -7.69
N LYS A 40 0.59 -6.89 -6.76
CA LYS A 40 0.37 -7.51 -5.45
C LYS A 40 -1.12 -7.58 -5.17
N LYS A 41 -1.60 -8.80 -4.89
CA LYS A 41 -2.95 -9.05 -4.40
C LYS A 41 -2.86 -9.61 -3.00
N MET A 42 -3.61 -9.03 -2.08
CA MET A 42 -3.59 -9.43 -0.68
C MET A 42 -5.01 -9.48 -0.13
N ALA A 43 -5.29 -10.48 0.70
CA ALA A 43 -6.52 -10.56 1.47
C ALA A 43 -6.22 -10.45 2.96
N ILE A 44 -7.06 -9.66 3.66
CA ILE A 44 -7.06 -9.50 5.11
C ILE A 44 -8.51 -9.60 5.56
N THR A 45 -8.86 -10.67 6.25
CA THR A 45 -10.26 -11.00 6.56
C THR A 45 -11.09 -11.15 5.27
N GLU A 46 -12.09 -10.32 5.07
CA GLU A 46 -12.92 -10.28 3.86
C GLU A 46 -12.49 -9.17 2.89
N SER A 47 -11.44 -8.41 3.28
CA SER A 47 -10.96 -7.26 2.50
C SER A 47 -9.95 -7.70 1.45
N LYS A 48 -10.02 -7.05 0.30
CA LYS A 48 -9.10 -7.27 -0.83
C LYS A 48 -8.27 -6.03 -1.06
N ILE A 49 -6.97 -6.21 -1.22
CA ILE A 49 -6.03 -5.15 -1.56
C ILE A 49 -5.33 -5.53 -2.84
N ASP A 50 -5.47 -4.70 -3.86
CA ASP A 50 -4.81 -4.85 -5.16
C ASP A 50 -3.88 -3.67 -5.39
N CYS A 51 -2.59 -3.93 -5.55
CA CYS A 51 -1.59 -2.92 -5.86
C CYS A 51 -0.87 -3.26 -7.15
N SER A 52 -0.63 -2.26 -7.98
CA SER A 52 0.27 -2.32 -9.13
C SER A 52 1.32 -1.23 -9.00
N SER A 53 2.54 -1.55 -9.39
CA SER A 53 3.62 -0.56 -9.42
C SER A 53 4.60 -0.83 -10.54
N GLU A 54 5.21 0.23 -11.04
CA GLU A 54 6.25 0.21 -12.07
C GLU A 54 7.42 1.10 -11.67
N ILE A 55 8.63 0.64 -11.95
CA ILE A 55 9.85 1.42 -11.78
C ILE A 55 10.75 1.24 -13.01
N ASN A 56 11.24 2.35 -13.55
CA ASN A 56 12.27 2.34 -14.58
C ASN A 56 13.66 2.36 -13.93
N LEU A 57 14.34 1.20 -13.94
CA LEU A 57 15.67 1.03 -13.36
C LEU A 57 16.81 1.59 -14.22
N LEU A 58 16.50 2.13 -15.39
CA LEU A 58 17.48 2.76 -16.28
C LEU A 58 17.62 4.25 -16.01
N GLU A 59 16.70 4.84 -15.27
CA GLU A 59 16.76 6.23 -14.87
C GLU A 59 17.73 6.45 -13.71
N GLU A 60 18.44 7.56 -13.73
CA GLU A 60 19.39 7.95 -12.67
C GLU A 60 18.64 8.10 -11.32
N PHE A 61 17.44 8.68 -11.36
CA PHE A 61 16.56 8.82 -10.19
C PHE A 61 15.33 7.94 -10.36
N SER A 62 15.46 6.68 -9.95
CA SER A 62 14.37 5.73 -10.09
C SER A 62 13.17 6.12 -9.24
N VAL A 63 12.03 6.30 -9.90
CA VAL A 63 10.74 6.59 -9.29
C VAL A 63 9.85 5.38 -9.44
N LEU A 64 9.23 4.95 -8.34
CA LEU A 64 8.23 3.91 -8.30
C LEU A 64 6.85 4.55 -8.43
N ASP A 65 6.22 4.41 -9.58
CA ASP A 65 4.80 4.74 -9.75
C ASP A 65 3.95 3.60 -9.17
N PHE A 66 2.90 3.95 -8.41
CA PHE A 66 2.03 2.95 -7.81
C PHE A 66 0.56 3.34 -7.85
N ARG A 67 -0.30 2.33 -7.87
CA ARG A 67 -1.72 2.43 -7.57
C ARG A 67 -2.12 1.26 -6.70
N CYS A 68 -2.87 1.55 -5.63
CA CYS A 68 -3.42 0.56 -4.71
C CYS A 68 -4.91 0.81 -4.52
N THR A 69 -5.69 -0.26 -4.56
CA THR A 69 -7.10 -0.24 -4.16
C THR A 69 -7.29 -1.18 -2.98
N LEU A 70 -8.16 -0.77 -2.05
CA LEU A 70 -8.64 -1.60 -0.96
C LEU A 70 -10.15 -1.63 -1.03
N ASP A 71 -10.72 -2.82 -1.03
CA ASP A 71 -12.16 -3.06 -0.97
C ASP A 71 -12.46 -3.91 0.27
N SER A 72 -13.24 -3.37 1.20
CA SER A 72 -13.61 -4.02 2.44
C SER A 72 -15.11 -3.95 2.67
N PRO A 73 -15.81 -5.08 2.71
CA PRO A 73 -17.22 -5.13 3.08
C PRO A 73 -17.43 -4.84 4.57
N ASN A 74 -16.37 -4.89 5.38
CA ASN A 74 -16.45 -4.73 6.82
C ASN A 74 -15.25 -3.94 7.37
N LYS A 75 -15.34 -2.62 7.35
CA LYS A 75 -14.33 -1.69 7.87
C LYS A 75 -13.96 -1.98 9.32
N LYS A 76 -14.95 -2.27 10.16
CA LYS A 76 -14.73 -2.56 11.57
C LYS A 76 -13.87 -3.81 11.78
N LYS A 77 -14.14 -4.88 11.01
CA LYS A 77 -13.38 -6.13 11.07
C LYS A 77 -11.95 -5.94 10.54
N LEU A 78 -11.80 -5.18 9.46
CA LEU A 78 -10.48 -4.82 8.93
C LEU A 78 -9.66 -4.05 9.96
N LEU A 79 -10.19 -2.98 10.54
CA LEU A 79 -9.48 -2.14 11.51
C LEU A 79 -9.13 -2.92 12.79
N LYS A 80 -10.01 -3.84 13.22
CA LYS A 80 -9.73 -4.73 14.36
C LYS A 80 -8.48 -5.60 14.15
N LYS A 81 -8.19 -6.03 12.92
CA LYS A 81 -6.95 -6.78 12.61
C LYS A 81 -5.67 -5.95 12.85
N PHE A 82 -5.79 -4.64 12.83
CA PHE A 82 -4.71 -3.71 13.19
C PHE A 82 -4.81 -3.20 14.62
N ASP A 83 -5.62 -3.84 15.49
CA ASP A 83 -5.94 -3.42 16.86
C ASP A 83 -6.48 -1.97 16.96
N ILE A 84 -7.14 -1.51 15.91
CA ILE A 84 -7.78 -0.20 15.88
C ILE A 84 -9.25 -0.35 16.25
N VAL A 85 -9.66 0.35 17.32
CA VAL A 85 -11.04 0.34 17.79
C VAL A 85 -11.89 1.29 16.96
N TYR A 86 -12.83 0.75 16.19
CA TYR A 86 -13.78 1.53 15.41
C TYR A 86 -15.15 1.51 16.10
N LYS A 87 -15.57 2.65 16.64
CA LYS A 87 -16.80 2.78 17.46
C LYS A 87 -18.09 2.98 16.65
N LYS A 88 -18.00 3.36 15.37
CA LYS A 88 -19.16 3.59 14.50
C LYS A 88 -19.77 2.25 14.04
N LYS A 89 -20.96 2.34 13.42
CA LYS A 89 -21.57 1.18 12.74
C LYS A 89 -20.65 0.70 11.64
N ASN A 90 -20.70 -0.62 11.37
CA ASN A 90 -19.94 -1.17 10.26
C ASN A 90 -20.41 -0.57 8.93
N GLU A 91 -19.49 -0.30 8.05
CA GLU A 91 -19.71 0.29 6.72
C GLU A 91 -18.82 -0.37 5.68
N LEU A 92 -19.22 -0.28 4.44
CA LEU A 92 -18.36 -0.57 3.30
C LEU A 92 -17.21 0.43 3.28
N PHE A 93 -16.01 -0.05 2.97
CA PHE A 93 -14.85 0.81 2.89
C PHE A 93 -14.06 0.51 1.62
N TYR A 94 -14.06 1.46 0.72
CA TYR A 94 -13.27 1.43 -0.49
C TYR A 94 -12.23 2.56 -0.46
N LEU A 95 -11.00 2.24 -0.83
CA LEU A 95 -9.90 3.20 -0.91
C LEU A 95 -9.17 2.99 -2.24
N ASP A 96 -8.95 4.07 -2.98
CA ASP A 96 -8.12 4.11 -4.19
C ASP A 96 -7.04 5.16 -4.03
N ILE A 97 -5.79 4.73 -4.09
CA ILE A 97 -4.61 5.58 -3.93
C ILE A 97 -3.73 5.43 -5.15
N LYS A 98 -3.31 6.56 -5.71
CA LYS A 98 -2.30 6.64 -6.76
C LYS A 98 -1.23 7.64 -6.37
N GLY A 99 0.01 7.33 -6.73
CA GLY A 99 1.12 8.23 -6.45
C GLY A 99 2.44 7.68 -6.96
N ASN A 100 3.50 8.35 -6.55
CA ASN A 100 4.86 7.95 -6.87
C ASN A 100 5.77 8.09 -5.65
N LEU A 101 6.82 7.27 -5.62
CA LEU A 101 7.82 7.23 -4.57
C LEU A 101 9.20 7.30 -5.20
N ASN A 102 9.92 8.39 -4.94
CA ASN A 102 11.33 8.48 -5.27
C ASN A 102 12.12 7.68 -4.22
N ILE A 103 12.75 6.59 -4.67
CA ILE A 103 13.43 5.64 -3.79
C ILE A 103 14.72 6.24 -3.21
N SER A 104 15.41 7.05 -3.99
CA SER A 104 16.71 7.60 -3.60
C SER A 104 16.61 8.60 -2.45
N ASN A 105 15.64 9.52 -2.53
CA ASN A 105 15.45 10.57 -1.51
C ASN A 105 14.31 10.26 -0.52
N LYS A 106 13.64 9.11 -0.65
CA LYS A 106 12.52 8.67 0.20
C LYS A 106 11.36 9.67 0.23
N LYS A 107 11.06 10.29 -0.92
CA LYS A 107 9.96 11.24 -1.05
C LYS A 107 8.78 10.59 -1.77
N ILE A 108 7.60 10.68 -1.16
CA ILE A 108 6.34 10.23 -1.75
C ILE A 108 5.54 11.41 -2.26
N ASN A 109 4.82 11.22 -3.37
CA ASN A 109 3.76 12.13 -3.79
C ASN A 109 2.49 11.31 -4.03
N PHE A 110 1.38 11.81 -3.53
CA PHE A 110 0.07 11.27 -3.83
C PHE A 110 -0.58 12.12 -4.91
N ASP A 111 -0.94 11.49 -6.02
CA ASP A 111 -1.67 12.14 -7.12
C ASP A 111 -3.17 12.12 -6.84
N HIS A 112 -3.62 11.04 -6.15
CA HIS A 112 -5.03 10.77 -5.95
C HIS A 112 -5.22 9.88 -4.72
N ILE A 113 -6.13 10.28 -3.85
CA ILE A 113 -6.68 9.48 -2.75
C ILE A 113 -8.19 9.65 -2.77
N LYS A 114 -8.90 8.54 -2.98
CA LYS A 114 -10.36 8.48 -2.97
C LYS A 114 -10.83 7.49 -1.94
N VAL A 115 -11.78 7.90 -1.10
CA VAL A 115 -12.40 7.03 -0.10
C VAL A 115 -13.89 6.92 -0.41
N ASN A 116 -14.37 5.70 -0.60
CA ASN A 116 -15.70 5.39 -1.07
C ASN A 116 -16.04 6.21 -2.33
N ASN A 117 -17.32 6.57 -2.51
CA ASN A 117 -17.73 7.46 -3.60
C ASN A 117 -17.86 8.92 -3.17
N ASN A 118 -17.59 9.24 -1.91
CA ASN A 118 -18.00 10.47 -1.26
C ASN A 118 -16.83 11.42 -0.95
N TYR A 119 -15.59 10.93 -0.95
CA TYR A 119 -14.43 11.73 -0.58
C TYR A 119 -13.32 11.58 -1.61
N ASN A 120 -12.90 12.71 -2.17
CA ASN A 120 -11.67 12.86 -2.92
C ASN A 120 -10.77 13.83 -2.17
N ALA A 121 -9.54 13.42 -1.88
CA ALA A 121 -8.59 14.25 -1.15
C ALA A 121 -8.31 15.56 -1.90
N THR A 122 -8.37 16.67 -1.17
CA THR A 122 -7.96 17.98 -1.68
C THR A 122 -6.44 18.08 -1.78
N ALA A 123 -5.93 19.13 -2.40
CA ALA A 123 -4.50 19.38 -2.46
C ALA A 123 -3.87 19.56 -1.06
N GLU A 124 -4.62 20.07 -0.10
CA GLU A 124 -4.19 20.22 1.29
C GLU A 124 -4.13 18.86 2.00
N ASP A 125 -5.15 18.02 1.80
CA ASP A 125 -5.18 16.66 2.32
C ASP A 125 -4.00 15.84 1.78
N LEU A 126 -3.72 15.91 0.48
CA LEU A 126 -2.60 15.20 -0.14
C LEU A 126 -1.25 15.63 0.46
N LYS A 127 -1.07 16.93 0.75
CA LYS A 127 0.13 17.45 1.43
C LYS A 127 0.23 16.90 2.86
N TYR A 128 -0.88 16.88 3.59
CA TYR A 128 -0.95 16.33 4.94
C TYR A 128 -0.61 14.84 4.95
N PHE A 129 -1.25 14.04 4.11
CA PHE A 129 -0.96 12.61 3.99
C PHE A 129 0.50 12.35 3.62
N LYS A 130 1.05 13.11 2.67
CA LYS A 130 2.47 13.04 2.29
C LYS A 130 3.38 13.27 3.48
N SER A 131 3.21 14.39 4.18
CA SER A 131 4.07 14.76 5.31
C SER A 131 3.98 13.74 6.45
N THR A 132 2.79 13.26 6.74
CA THR A 132 2.52 12.25 7.77
C THR A 132 3.13 10.89 7.40
N TYR A 133 2.99 10.47 6.13
CA TYR A 133 3.58 9.23 5.62
C TYR A 133 5.11 9.27 5.69
N GLU A 134 5.73 10.34 5.20
CA GLU A 134 7.19 10.51 5.22
C GLU A 134 7.71 10.51 6.67
N ARG A 135 7.04 11.22 7.56
CA ARG A 135 7.44 11.32 8.97
C ARG A 135 7.32 10.00 9.74
N ILE A 136 6.27 9.22 9.50
CA ILE A 136 6.02 7.98 10.27
C ILE A 136 6.68 6.78 9.61
N LEU A 137 6.54 6.63 8.28
CA LEU A 137 6.89 5.39 7.58
C LEU A 137 8.26 5.43 6.90
N LEU A 138 8.74 6.61 6.46
CA LEU A 138 9.99 6.71 5.72
C LEU A 138 11.16 7.30 6.54
N LYS A 139 10.91 7.76 7.77
CA LYS A 139 11.89 8.46 8.59
C LYS A 139 13.21 7.68 8.77
N ASP A 140 13.14 6.41 9.11
CA ASP A 140 14.34 5.62 9.44
C ASP A 140 14.91 4.94 8.19
N ASN A 141 14.11 4.07 7.56
CA ASN A 141 14.50 3.37 6.35
C ASN A 141 13.28 2.97 5.51
N PHE A 142 13.50 2.54 4.28
CA PHE A 142 12.43 2.12 3.38
C PHE A 142 11.64 0.90 3.91
N LEU A 143 12.30 -0.02 4.61
CA LEU A 143 11.66 -1.22 5.17
C LEU A 143 10.70 -0.89 6.32
N SER A 144 10.76 0.32 6.87
CA SER A 144 9.82 0.80 7.89
C SER A 144 8.36 0.79 7.41
N ILE A 145 8.12 0.81 6.10
CA ILE A 145 6.78 0.64 5.51
C ILE A 145 6.14 -0.70 5.88
N LEU A 146 6.98 -1.73 6.11
CA LEU A 146 6.53 -3.06 6.52
C LEU A 146 6.33 -3.18 8.04
N ASN A 147 6.66 -2.14 8.81
CA ASN A 147 6.47 -2.15 10.25
C ASN A 147 5.02 -1.87 10.61
N LEU A 148 4.35 -2.88 11.17
CA LEU A 148 2.92 -2.84 11.51
C LEU A 148 2.58 -1.76 12.56
N GLU A 149 3.45 -1.52 13.54
CA GLU A 149 3.22 -0.49 14.55
C GLU A 149 3.28 0.92 13.94
N LYS A 150 4.19 1.15 13.01
CA LYS A 150 4.26 2.42 12.28
C LYS A 150 3.06 2.59 11.35
N LEU A 151 2.64 1.51 10.67
CA LEU A 151 1.45 1.53 9.82
C LEU A 151 0.19 1.83 10.64
N LYS A 152 0.03 1.20 11.80
CA LYS A 152 -1.05 1.46 12.75
C LYS A 152 -1.05 2.92 13.19
N LYS A 153 0.12 3.45 13.59
CA LYS A 153 0.27 4.86 13.98
C LYS A 153 -0.13 5.80 12.84
N PHE A 154 0.30 5.51 11.62
CA PHE A 154 -0.10 6.29 10.44
C PHE A 154 -1.61 6.29 10.24
N VAL A 155 -2.25 5.10 10.27
CA VAL A 155 -3.71 4.99 10.10
C VAL A 155 -4.46 5.74 11.20
N LEU A 156 -4.02 5.66 12.46
CA LEU A 156 -4.63 6.37 13.57
C LEU A 156 -4.52 7.90 13.45
N GLU A 157 -3.43 8.40 12.88
CA GLU A 157 -3.21 9.84 12.72
C GLU A 157 -4.00 10.46 11.58
N ILE A 158 -4.33 9.67 10.55
CA ILE A 158 -5.13 10.15 9.40
C ILE A 158 -6.62 9.82 9.51
N SER A 159 -7.06 9.13 10.57
CA SER A 159 -8.47 8.76 10.82
C SER A 159 -9.21 9.81 11.62
#